data_6d20ec8ea18fb5f05de666937009e47e
#
_entry.id   6d20ec8ea18fb5f05de666937009e47e
#
_cell.length_a   1.000
_cell.length_b   1.000
_cell.length_c   1.000
_cell.angle_alpha   90.00
_cell.angle_beta   90.00
_cell.angle_gamma   90.00
#
_symmetry.space_group_name_H-M   'P 1'
#
loop_
_entity.id
_entity.type
_entity.pdbx_description
1 polymer ?
#
loop_
_entity_poly.entity_id
_entity_poly.type
_entity_poly.pdbx_seq_one_letter_code
_entity_poly.pdbx_strand_id
1 'polypeptide(L)'
;MLRYLLVFVSVFASMFVHAQDKSVVTFNNPVPPRGYATSVQVDLGTCTMVIISGQVAMDKDGNLVGKGDLARQTSQIFINIKNIVEAAGGTMDHLVKFGIYMLDARQVQTVRDVRDTFINTKNPPASTMVQVSALFRPEFLIEIEATAIIPKN
;
A
#
# COMPACT_ATOMS: atom_id res chain seq x y z
N MET A 1 63.99 -42.49 23.06
CA MET A 1 62.81 -41.68 23.58
C MET A 1 62.48 -40.66 22.52
N LEU A 2 61.52 -40.96 21.65
CA LEU A 2 61.08 -40.05 20.55
C LEU A 2 59.78 -39.45 20.96
N ARG A 3 59.74 -38.09 21.23
CA ARG A 3 58.55 -37.33 21.58
C ARG A 3 57.85 -36.88 20.29
N TYR A 4 56.69 -37.44 19.99
CA TYR A 4 55.82 -36.96 18.92
C TYR A 4 55.07 -35.71 19.40
N LEU A 5 55.34 -34.60 18.75
CA LEU A 5 54.60 -33.33 18.93
C LEU A 5 53.39 -33.36 18.00
N LEU A 6 52.20 -33.58 18.54
CA LEU A 6 50.93 -33.47 17.82
C LEU A 6 50.57 -31.98 17.66
N VAL A 7 50.68 -31.48 16.44
CA VAL A 7 50.20 -30.14 16.08
C VAL A 7 48.72 -30.25 15.68
N PHE A 8 47.81 -29.71 16.55
CA PHE A 8 46.42 -29.55 16.22
C PHE A 8 46.28 -28.33 15.30
N VAL A 9 46.00 -28.53 14.02
CA VAL A 9 45.60 -27.48 13.09
C VAL A 9 44.09 -27.29 13.19
N SER A 10 43.64 -26.25 13.91
CA SER A 10 42.25 -25.85 13.95
C SER A 10 41.91 -25.16 12.64
N VAL A 11 41.17 -25.82 11.75
CA VAL A 11 40.58 -25.17 10.57
C VAL A 11 39.35 -24.41 11.00
N PHE A 12 39.47 -23.11 11.18
CA PHE A 12 38.32 -22.19 11.30
C PHE A 12 37.67 -22.05 9.91
N ALA A 13 36.63 -22.82 9.64
CA ALA A 13 35.76 -22.56 8.50
C ALA A 13 34.94 -21.29 8.77
N SER A 14 35.41 -20.16 8.25
CA SER A 14 34.65 -18.92 8.21
C SER A 14 33.43 -19.12 7.30
N MET A 15 32.29 -19.41 7.86
CA MET A 15 31.02 -19.34 7.14
C MET A 15 30.76 -17.86 6.81
N PHE A 16 31.08 -17.45 5.60
CA PHE A 16 30.57 -16.20 5.03
C PHE A 16 29.08 -16.39 4.78
N VAL A 17 28.26 -15.99 5.77
CA VAL A 17 26.85 -15.76 5.53
C VAL A 17 26.78 -14.57 4.58
N HIS A 18 26.56 -14.83 3.30
CA HIS A 18 26.14 -13.79 2.37
C HIS A 18 24.72 -13.37 2.82
N ALA A 19 24.63 -12.30 3.58
CA ALA A 19 23.37 -11.59 3.73
C ALA A 19 22.98 -11.14 2.32
N GLN A 20 21.95 -11.80 1.76
CA GLN A 20 21.37 -11.38 0.49
C GLN A 20 20.87 -9.96 0.72
N ASP A 21 21.43 -8.97 0.02
CA ASP A 21 21.01 -7.55 0.10
C ASP A 21 19.54 -7.48 -0.32
N LYS A 22 18.65 -7.59 0.66
CA LYS A 22 17.22 -7.49 0.45
C LYS A 22 16.91 -6.01 0.22
N SER A 23 16.42 -5.66 -0.96
CA SER A 23 16.00 -4.29 -1.24
C SER A 23 15.04 -3.80 -0.15
N VAL A 24 15.40 -2.71 0.53
CA VAL A 24 14.55 -2.07 1.54
C VAL A 24 13.30 -1.48 0.92
N VAL A 25 13.33 -1.15 -0.38
CA VAL A 25 12.22 -0.51 -1.11
C VAL A 25 11.88 -1.31 -2.36
N THR A 26 10.59 -1.60 -2.55
CA THR A 26 10.03 -2.24 -3.74
C THR A 26 8.99 -1.35 -4.37
N PHE A 27 9.11 -1.10 -5.67
CA PHE A 27 8.17 -0.30 -6.45
C PHE A 27 7.25 -1.22 -7.26
N ASN A 28 5.95 -1.14 -7.03
CA ASN A 28 4.93 -1.86 -7.79
C ASN A 28 4.42 -0.94 -8.92
N ASN A 29 5.02 -1.07 -10.09
CA ASN A 29 4.68 -0.25 -11.24
C ASN A 29 3.51 -0.84 -12.02
N PRO A 30 2.62 -0.01 -12.61
CA PRO A 30 1.60 -0.49 -13.54
C PRO A 30 2.23 -1.02 -14.82
N VAL A 31 1.51 -1.94 -15.49
CA VAL A 31 1.91 -2.47 -16.81
C VAL A 31 0.85 -2.06 -17.83
N PRO A 32 1.22 -1.28 -18.87
CA PRO A 32 2.53 -0.67 -19.13
C PRO A 32 2.90 0.45 -18.13
N PRO A 33 4.20 0.79 -17.99
CA PRO A 33 4.66 1.86 -17.10
C PRO A 33 3.99 3.20 -17.42
N ARG A 34 3.59 3.96 -16.35
CA ARG A 34 2.87 5.24 -16.49
C ARG A 34 3.59 6.42 -15.80
N GLY A 35 4.89 6.24 -15.45
CA GLY A 35 5.68 7.27 -14.79
C GLY A 35 5.45 7.40 -13.29
N TYR A 36 4.68 6.47 -12.67
CA TYR A 36 4.47 6.38 -11.24
C TYR A 36 4.30 4.92 -10.81
N ALA A 37 4.57 4.63 -9.55
CA ALA A 37 4.27 3.32 -8.95
C ALA A 37 2.82 3.32 -8.42
N THR A 38 2.09 2.22 -8.60
CA THR A 38 0.77 2.01 -7.99
C THR A 38 0.88 1.97 -6.46
N SER A 39 1.96 1.33 -5.97
CA SER A 39 2.35 1.37 -4.57
C SER A 39 3.85 1.22 -4.41
N VAL A 40 4.37 1.70 -3.28
CA VAL A 40 5.74 1.49 -2.85
C VAL A 40 5.73 0.74 -1.53
N GLN A 41 6.47 -0.35 -1.45
CA GLN A 41 6.64 -1.11 -0.20
C GLN A 41 8.01 -0.81 0.39
N VAL A 42 8.05 -0.48 1.68
CA VAL A 42 9.28 -0.22 2.44
C VAL A 42 9.38 -1.25 3.55
N ASP A 43 10.47 -2.01 3.54
CA ASP A 43 10.80 -2.99 4.59
C ASP A 43 11.31 -2.25 5.84
N LEU A 44 10.56 -2.35 6.95
CA LEU A 44 10.90 -1.76 8.24
C LEU A 44 11.39 -2.81 9.26
N GLY A 45 11.82 -3.98 8.79
CA GLY A 45 12.26 -5.09 9.63
C GLY A 45 11.10 -5.97 10.08
N THR A 46 10.38 -5.59 11.14
CA THR A 46 9.26 -6.36 11.70
C THR A 46 7.93 -6.12 10.99
N CYS A 47 7.85 -5.11 10.13
CA CYS A 47 6.67 -4.79 9.34
C CYS A 47 7.06 -4.25 7.96
N THR A 48 6.08 -4.18 7.06
CA THR A 48 6.18 -3.52 5.76
C THR A 48 5.25 -2.32 5.73
N MET A 49 5.78 -1.14 5.41
CA MET A 49 4.95 0.02 5.09
C MET A 49 4.60 -0.02 3.61
N VAL A 50 3.32 0.12 3.29
CA VAL A 50 2.80 0.21 1.92
C VAL A 50 2.25 1.60 1.69
N ILE A 51 2.89 2.36 0.81
CA ILE A 51 2.45 3.69 0.38
C ILE A 51 1.69 3.48 -0.93
N ILE A 52 0.41 3.83 -0.96
CA ILE A 52 -0.50 3.61 -2.10
C ILE A 52 -0.76 4.95 -2.76
N SER A 53 -0.44 5.05 -4.04
CA SER A 53 -0.72 6.23 -4.86
C SER A 53 -2.22 6.49 -4.97
N GLY A 54 -2.59 7.74 -5.30
CA GLY A 54 -3.98 8.13 -5.51
C GLY A 54 -4.72 7.13 -6.42
N GLN A 55 -5.79 6.57 -5.90
CA GLN A 55 -6.68 5.66 -6.60
C GLN A 55 -7.91 6.42 -7.06
N VAL A 56 -8.33 6.19 -8.29
CA VAL A 56 -9.57 6.68 -8.86
C VAL A 56 -10.48 5.52 -9.24
N ALA A 57 -11.74 5.82 -9.55
CA ALA A 57 -12.76 4.80 -9.81
C ALA A 57 -12.62 4.12 -11.18
N MET A 58 -11.49 3.43 -11.38
CA MET A 58 -11.24 2.58 -12.54
C MET A 58 -11.23 1.10 -12.13
N ASP A 59 -11.79 0.24 -12.98
CA ASP A 59 -11.66 -1.20 -12.85
C ASP A 59 -10.26 -1.70 -13.30
N LYS A 60 -10.04 -3.00 -13.23
CA LYS A 60 -8.79 -3.65 -13.67
C LYS A 60 -8.47 -3.46 -15.17
N ASP A 61 -9.47 -3.20 -15.99
CA ASP A 61 -9.35 -3.00 -17.43
C ASP A 61 -9.18 -1.50 -17.78
N GLY A 62 -9.20 -0.61 -16.77
CA GLY A 62 -9.04 0.84 -16.91
C GLY A 62 -10.33 1.59 -17.27
N ASN A 63 -11.49 0.93 -17.17
CA ASN A 63 -12.78 1.56 -17.42
C ASN A 63 -13.26 2.33 -16.18
N LEU A 64 -13.93 3.47 -16.42
CA LEU A 64 -14.58 4.23 -15.34
C LEU A 64 -15.75 3.43 -14.75
N VAL A 65 -15.78 3.32 -13.43
CA VAL A 65 -16.90 2.76 -12.67
C VAL A 65 -17.66 3.90 -11.99
N GLY A 66 -19.00 3.89 -12.10
CA GLY A 66 -19.85 4.86 -11.40
C GLY A 66 -19.77 6.28 -11.98
N LYS A 67 -19.92 6.44 -13.30
CA LYS A 67 -19.98 7.77 -13.93
C LYS A 67 -21.09 8.62 -13.30
N GLY A 68 -20.72 9.78 -12.71
CA GLY A 68 -21.64 10.68 -12.04
C GLY A 68 -22.17 10.19 -10.68
N ASP A 69 -21.68 9.07 -10.18
CA ASP A 69 -22.11 8.44 -8.92
C ASP A 69 -20.94 8.38 -7.93
N LEU A 70 -20.93 9.31 -6.97
CA LEU A 70 -19.86 9.42 -5.97
C LEU A 70 -19.76 8.17 -5.09
N ALA A 71 -20.90 7.58 -4.70
CA ALA A 71 -20.89 6.39 -3.85
C ALA A 71 -20.24 5.19 -4.56
N ARG A 72 -20.62 4.96 -5.81
CA ARG A 72 -20.02 3.88 -6.63
C ARG A 72 -18.54 4.15 -6.92
N GLN A 73 -18.16 5.40 -7.19
CA GLN A 73 -16.75 5.75 -7.37
C GLN A 73 -15.95 5.50 -6.09
N THR A 74 -16.46 5.95 -4.94
CA THR A 74 -15.81 5.71 -3.64
C THR A 74 -15.65 4.22 -3.36
N SER A 75 -16.69 3.42 -3.61
CA SER A 75 -16.63 1.96 -3.42
C SER A 75 -15.55 1.31 -4.28
N GLN A 76 -15.49 1.67 -5.58
CA GLN A 76 -14.47 1.12 -6.49
C GLN A 76 -13.06 1.47 -6.03
N ILE A 77 -12.84 2.69 -5.54
CA ILE A 77 -11.54 3.11 -5.01
C ILE A 77 -11.13 2.25 -3.80
N PHE A 78 -12.05 2.01 -2.85
CA PHE A 78 -11.74 1.14 -1.70
C PHE A 78 -11.49 -0.31 -2.09
N ILE A 79 -12.16 -0.82 -3.15
CA ILE A 79 -11.86 -2.13 -3.73
C ILE A 79 -10.42 -2.14 -4.29
N ASN A 80 -10.01 -1.09 -5.00
CA ASN A 80 -8.66 -0.98 -5.55
C ASN A 80 -7.60 -0.95 -4.43
N ILE A 81 -7.81 -0.13 -3.39
CA ILE A 81 -6.94 -0.06 -2.21
C ILE A 81 -6.86 -1.42 -1.52
N LYS A 82 -7.99 -2.09 -1.32
CA LYS A 82 -8.05 -3.44 -0.73
C LYS A 82 -7.19 -4.43 -1.52
N ASN A 83 -7.35 -4.47 -2.83
CA ASN A 83 -6.58 -5.37 -3.70
C ASN A 83 -5.06 -5.11 -3.58
N ILE A 84 -4.63 -3.84 -3.48
CA ILE A 84 -3.22 -3.47 -3.31
C ILE A 84 -2.69 -3.93 -1.96
N VAL A 85 -3.45 -3.71 -0.87
CA VAL A 85 -3.06 -4.12 0.48
C VAL A 85 -2.99 -5.64 0.60
N GLU A 86 -3.98 -6.37 0.05
CA GLU A 86 -4.00 -7.83 0.04
C GLU A 86 -2.86 -8.42 -0.79
N ALA A 87 -2.53 -7.83 -1.94
CA ALA A 87 -1.37 -8.22 -2.74
C ALA A 87 -0.03 -8.02 -2.00
N ALA A 88 0.01 -7.08 -1.04
CA ALA A 88 1.16 -6.87 -0.16
C ALA A 88 1.16 -7.79 1.09
N GLY A 89 0.19 -8.71 1.22
CA GLY A 89 0.07 -9.64 2.34
C GLY A 89 -0.69 -9.08 3.55
N GLY A 90 -1.39 -7.94 3.39
CA GLY A 90 -2.15 -7.28 4.46
C GLY A 90 -3.67 -7.47 4.36
N THR A 91 -4.38 -6.73 5.20
CA THR A 91 -5.83 -6.58 5.20
C THR A 91 -6.20 -5.11 5.37
N MET A 92 -7.45 -4.74 5.18
CA MET A 92 -7.93 -3.37 5.37
C MET A 92 -7.72 -2.85 6.81
N ASP A 93 -7.61 -3.73 7.81
CA ASP A 93 -7.30 -3.36 9.21
C ASP A 93 -5.86 -2.84 9.39
N HIS A 94 -4.98 -3.06 8.41
CA HIS A 94 -3.61 -2.55 8.42
C HIS A 94 -3.49 -1.12 7.87
N LEU A 95 -4.58 -0.54 7.37
CA LEU A 95 -4.58 0.86 6.94
C LEU A 95 -4.41 1.79 8.13
N VAL A 96 -3.49 2.75 8.01
CA VAL A 96 -3.17 3.73 9.07
C VAL A 96 -3.49 5.15 8.66
N LYS A 97 -3.64 5.43 7.36
CA LYS A 97 -3.92 6.78 6.86
C LYS A 97 -4.66 6.76 5.52
N PHE A 98 -5.52 7.78 5.33
CA PHE A 98 -6.10 8.19 4.04
C PHE A 98 -5.85 9.67 3.77
N GLY A 99 -5.57 10.00 2.50
CA GLY A 99 -5.76 11.32 1.92
C GLY A 99 -6.90 11.25 0.91
N ILE A 100 -7.96 12.02 1.10
CA ILE A 100 -9.17 12.01 0.29
C ILE A 100 -9.33 13.37 -0.38
N TYR A 101 -9.39 13.38 -1.70
CA TYR A 101 -9.55 14.55 -2.56
C TYR A 101 -10.87 14.42 -3.31
N MET A 102 -11.81 15.35 -3.12
CA MET A 102 -13.12 15.26 -3.73
C MET A 102 -13.55 16.62 -4.34
N LEU A 103 -14.42 16.58 -5.33
CA LEU A 103 -14.86 17.80 -6.03
C LEU A 103 -15.94 18.58 -5.28
N ASP A 104 -16.71 17.95 -4.38
CA ASP A 104 -17.82 18.58 -3.66
C ASP A 104 -17.88 18.12 -2.20
N ALA A 105 -17.34 18.94 -1.28
CA ALA A 105 -17.32 18.64 0.15
C ALA A 105 -18.71 18.56 0.80
N ARG A 106 -19.77 19.04 0.16
CA ARG A 106 -21.15 18.90 0.65
C ARG A 106 -21.61 17.45 0.67
N GLN A 107 -20.95 16.59 -0.11
CA GLN A 107 -21.23 15.16 -0.21
C GLN A 107 -20.35 14.31 0.72
N VAL A 108 -19.73 14.92 1.74
CA VAL A 108 -18.82 14.20 2.68
C VAL A 108 -19.48 12.99 3.33
N GLN A 109 -20.79 13.05 3.62
CA GLN A 109 -21.48 11.94 4.26
C GLN A 109 -21.57 10.72 3.35
N THR A 110 -21.83 10.90 2.06
CA THR A 110 -21.81 9.81 1.07
C THR A 110 -20.48 9.06 1.07
N VAL A 111 -19.36 9.81 1.13
CA VAL A 111 -18.02 9.19 1.18
C VAL A 111 -17.80 8.42 2.49
N ARG A 112 -18.24 8.98 3.63
CA ARG A 112 -18.13 8.34 4.94
C ARG A 112 -18.94 7.04 5.02
N ASP A 113 -20.19 7.07 4.56
CA ASP A 113 -21.07 5.90 4.58
C ASP A 113 -20.48 4.72 3.80
N VAL A 114 -19.89 4.99 2.62
CA VAL A 114 -19.21 3.97 1.85
C VAL A 114 -17.90 3.52 2.52
N ARG A 115 -17.04 4.47 2.94
CA ARG A 115 -15.78 4.18 3.62
C ARG A 115 -15.97 3.24 4.80
N ASP A 116 -16.96 3.52 5.63
CA ASP A 116 -17.22 2.81 6.89
C ASP A 116 -17.62 1.34 6.67
N THR A 117 -17.99 0.95 5.43
CA THR A 117 -18.18 -0.45 5.06
C THR A 117 -16.88 -1.20 4.78
N PHE A 118 -15.76 -0.49 4.61
CA PHE A 118 -14.46 -1.07 4.27
C PHE A 118 -13.44 -1.06 5.41
N ILE A 119 -13.61 -0.18 6.41
CA ILE A 119 -12.63 0.02 7.48
C ILE A 119 -13.16 -0.42 8.84
N ASN A 120 -12.25 -0.63 9.77
CA ASN A 120 -12.58 -0.82 11.18
C ASN A 120 -12.95 0.53 11.82
N THR A 121 -14.24 0.78 12.01
CA THR A 121 -14.74 2.02 12.59
C THR A 121 -14.47 2.19 14.09
N LYS A 122 -14.05 1.12 14.79
CA LYS A 122 -13.63 1.19 16.21
C LYS A 122 -12.18 1.69 16.34
N ASN A 123 -11.34 1.36 15.37
CA ASN A 123 -9.95 1.81 15.29
C ASN A 123 -9.68 2.39 13.88
N PRO A 124 -10.28 3.53 13.53
CA PRO A 124 -10.20 4.06 12.19
C PRO A 124 -8.81 4.60 11.88
N PRO A 125 -8.35 4.51 10.61
CA PRO A 125 -7.15 5.18 10.15
C PRO A 125 -7.23 6.70 10.31
N ALA A 126 -6.08 7.38 10.47
CA ALA A 126 -6.01 8.83 10.32
C ALA A 126 -6.53 9.23 8.94
N SER A 127 -7.36 10.29 8.86
CA SER A 127 -7.99 10.71 7.62
C SER A 127 -7.91 12.21 7.44
N THR A 128 -7.49 12.62 6.24
CA THR A 128 -7.58 14.01 5.78
C THR A 128 -8.51 14.01 4.57
N MET A 129 -9.49 14.91 4.54
CA MET A 129 -10.41 15.08 3.42
C MET A 129 -10.44 16.55 3.02
N VAL A 130 -10.23 16.83 1.74
CA VAL A 130 -10.23 18.17 1.18
C VAL A 130 -11.04 18.24 -0.10
N GLN A 131 -11.66 19.39 -0.34
CA GLN A 131 -12.22 19.71 -1.64
C GLN A 131 -11.13 20.27 -2.54
N VAL A 132 -11.07 19.79 -3.77
CA VAL A 132 -10.17 20.27 -4.82
C VAL A 132 -10.98 20.85 -5.98
N SER A 133 -10.37 21.73 -6.76
CA SER A 133 -11.03 22.38 -7.90
C SER A 133 -11.22 21.43 -9.09
N ALA A 134 -10.33 20.45 -9.26
CA ALA A 134 -10.39 19.45 -10.32
C ALA A 134 -9.55 18.23 -9.95
N LEU A 135 -9.86 17.09 -10.55
CA LEU A 135 -9.01 15.90 -10.64
C LEU A 135 -8.48 15.79 -12.07
N PHE A 136 -7.53 14.88 -12.32
CA PHE A 136 -6.81 14.79 -13.60
C PHE A 136 -7.74 14.39 -14.79
N ARG A 137 -8.95 13.89 -14.55
CA ARG A 137 -9.99 13.68 -15.56
C ARG A 137 -11.34 14.17 -15.02
N PRO A 138 -12.15 14.81 -15.87
CA PRO A 138 -13.40 15.46 -15.41
C PRO A 138 -14.49 14.49 -14.94
N GLU A 139 -14.40 13.22 -15.30
CA GLU A 139 -15.38 12.20 -14.89
C GLU A 139 -15.09 11.63 -13.49
N PHE A 140 -13.92 11.87 -12.90
CA PHE A 140 -13.62 11.46 -11.54
C PHE A 140 -14.16 12.50 -10.55
N LEU A 141 -14.87 12.03 -9.54
CA LEU A 141 -15.47 12.85 -8.49
C LEU A 141 -14.66 12.83 -7.20
N ILE A 142 -13.80 11.82 -7.07
CA ILE A 142 -13.01 11.54 -5.86
C ILE A 142 -11.75 10.77 -6.22
N GLU A 143 -10.67 11.05 -5.47
CA GLU A 143 -9.40 10.31 -5.47
C GLU A 143 -8.99 10.04 -4.03
N ILE A 144 -8.41 8.87 -3.75
CA ILE A 144 -7.97 8.50 -2.40
C ILE A 144 -6.59 7.86 -2.47
N GLU A 145 -5.63 8.41 -1.71
CA GLU A 145 -4.35 7.78 -1.40
C GLU A 145 -4.42 7.10 -0.02
N ALA A 146 -3.55 6.12 0.22
CA ALA A 146 -3.55 5.43 1.49
C ALA A 146 -2.15 4.98 1.92
N THR A 147 -1.99 4.73 3.23
CA THR A 147 -0.81 4.07 3.79
C THR A 147 -1.26 2.92 4.67
N ALA A 148 -0.60 1.77 4.52
CA ALA A 148 -0.78 0.60 5.39
C ALA A 148 0.53 0.23 6.09
N ILE A 149 0.43 -0.35 7.30
CA ILE A 149 1.54 -0.97 8.03
C ILE A 149 1.18 -2.43 8.26
N ILE A 150 1.87 -3.34 7.59
CA ILE A 150 1.59 -4.76 7.58
C ILE A 150 2.63 -5.49 8.42
N PRO A 151 2.27 -6.12 9.55
CA PRO A 151 3.19 -6.93 10.34
C PRO A 151 3.75 -8.10 9.50
N LYS A 152 5.01 -8.46 9.74
CA LYS A 152 5.61 -9.68 9.21
C LYS A 152 5.46 -10.79 10.23
N ASN A 153 4.95 -11.93 9.79
CA ASN A 153 4.87 -13.16 10.60
C ASN A 153 6.24 -13.82 10.72
#